data_03908297945c01fd215289ba51a118b8
#
_entry.id   03908297945c01fd215289ba51a118b8
#
_cell.length_a   1.000
_cell.length_b   1.000
_cell.length_c   1.000
_cell.angle_alpha   90.00
_cell.angle_beta   90.00
_cell.angle_gamma   90.00
#
_symmetry.space_group_name_H-M   'P 1'
#
loop_
_entity.id
_entity.type
_entity.pdbx_description
1 polymer ?
#
loop_
_entity_poly.entity_id
_entity_poly.type
_entity_poly.pdbx_seq_one_letter_code
_entity_poly.pdbx_strand_id
1 'polypeptide(L)'
;MSHAPTIDDYTPDRVRDLVEKTPASGAKRSLGAIAAIATLGSLLFGYDTGVVAGALPYMYMPGGAGGLNMTTFEEGWVGGLLCIGAAAGAFFGGHLSDRYGRRHNITLLAIVFLFGAIGCAIAPNIWFLYLARIILGFAVGGASATVPVFLSETAPKRLRGFLVATDQMMIVFGQFMAFSMNAVIARWQGGPTVTLTGDAVDASGHVLGHAGASVAWETVQTAVNIADVTSAGNGLTWRYMLILCSLPAIALWIGIRTVPESSRWYAANLRIVEAIGSLKRVRDEKKDDVAGELNEMLEVQRAESKQEKWSLSQILKVKWARKLLYIGIILGIADQLTGINTAMYYTPKILNAAGVPMEDAITLNVVSGGISAIGSAVGLWLVARFARRHVGMYQELGITISLAALSAVFAIFISPYLDADGNISGAPNFAPWLVLGIVCIFVFIKQSGTVSWVLVSEIYPAAVRGTALGIAVGTLWLANALVAVVFPPLMASVGGAGTYAIFAAINFLSFLFYWKVVPETKFHSLEELELKFQKDYS
;
A
#
# COMPACT_ATOMS: atom_id res chain seq x y z
N MET A 1 34.04 30.44 23.17
CA MET A 1 32.91 29.95 22.32
C MET A 1 33.46 28.78 21.52
N SER A 2 33.12 27.53 21.86
CA SER A 2 33.52 26.38 21.07
C SER A 2 32.76 26.46 19.73
N HIS A 3 33.47 26.56 18.62
CA HIS A 3 32.87 26.43 17.30
C HIS A 3 32.13 25.10 17.24
N ALA A 4 30.85 25.13 16.81
CA ALA A 4 30.17 23.91 16.48
C ALA A 4 30.96 23.20 15.35
N PRO A 5 31.20 21.87 15.46
CA PRO A 5 32.02 21.18 14.48
C PRO A 5 31.33 21.24 13.10
N THR A 6 32.12 21.53 12.09
CA THR A 6 31.73 21.52 10.69
C THR A 6 32.13 20.20 10.04
N ILE A 7 31.56 19.88 8.88
CA ILE A 7 31.88 18.64 8.16
C ILE A 7 33.36 18.58 7.76
N ASP A 8 34.01 19.74 7.56
CA ASP A 8 35.39 19.84 7.14
C ASP A 8 36.38 19.56 8.31
N ASP A 9 35.92 19.59 9.54
CA ASP A 9 36.71 19.22 10.72
C ASP A 9 36.97 17.70 10.80
N TYR A 10 36.26 16.87 10.02
CA TYR A 10 36.38 15.42 10.02
C TYR A 10 37.22 14.93 8.84
N THR A 11 38.57 15.04 8.99
CA THR A 11 39.51 14.45 8.04
C THR A 11 39.54 12.91 8.14
N PRO A 12 39.99 12.17 7.11
CA PRO A 12 40.09 10.71 7.17
C PRO A 12 40.88 10.16 8.35
N ASP A 13 41.98 10.82 8.75
CA ASP A 13 42.79 10.40 9.89
C ASP A 13 42.07 10.62 11.22
N ARG A 14 41.35 11.74 11.35
CA ARG A 14 40.53 12.00 12.54
C ARG A 14 39.38 11.04 12.67
N VAL A 15 38.76 10.64 11.54
CA VAL A 15 37.70 9.63 11.52
C VAL A 15 38.24 8.28 11.99
N ARG A 16 39.45 7.86 11.55
CA ARG A 16 40.06 6.61 11.99
C ARG A 16 40.33 6.63 13.50
N ASP A 17 40.92 7.71 14.03
CA ASP A 17 41.17 7.86 15.46
C ASP A 17 39.86 7.78 16.28
N LEU A 18 38.79 8.44 15.81
CA LEU A 18 37.48 8.38 16.45
C LEU A 18 36.88 6.97 16.41
N VAL A 19 37.03 6.24 15.29
CA VAL A 19 36.55 4.86 15.16
C VAL A 19 37.24 3.93 16.14
N GLU A 20 38.58 4.07 16.31
CA GLU A 20 39.32 3.27 17.27
C GLU A 20 38.89 3.52 18.72
N LYS A 21 38.61 4.77 19.08
CA LYS A 21 38.26 5.18 20.44
C LYS A 21 36.80 4.98 20.82
N THR A 22 35.89 4.89 19.83
CA THR A 22 34.46 4.85 20.09
C THR A 22 33.96 3.40 20.15
N PRO A 23 33.38 2.93 21.27
CA PRO A 23 32.79 1.59 21.36
C PRO A 23 31.45 1.50 20.62
N ALA A 24 30.97 0.28 20.39
CA ALA A 24 29.61 0.05 19.90
C ALA A 24 28.57 0.62 20.87
N SER A 25 27.54 1.26 20.37
CA SER A 25 26.48 1.93 21.19
C SER A 25 25.52 0.94 21.89
N GLY A 26 25.81 -0.35 21.89
CA GLY A 26 25.02 -1.41 22.51
C GLY A 26 25.25 -2.78 21.89
N ALA A 27 24.40 -3.73 22.21
CA ALA A 27 24.53 -5.10 21.72
C ALA A 27 24.51 -5.18 20.18
N LYS A 28 25.40 -5.99 19.61
CA LYS A 28 25.40 -6.29 18.15
C LYS A 28 24.06 -6.90 17.71
N ARG A 29 23.60 -6.49 16.55
CA ARG A 29 22.38 -7.01 15.93
C ARG A 29 22.68 -7.49 14.52
N SER A 30 22.18 -8.66 14.18
CA SER A 30 22.28 -9.14 12.80
C SER A 30 21.42 -8.25 11.87
N LEU A 31 21.91 -8.01 10.67
CA LEU A 31 21.20 -7.24 9.65
C LEU A 31 19.82 -7.87 9.32
N GLY A 32 19.74 -9.21 9.34
CA GLY A 32 18.48 -9.92 9.14
C GLY A 32 17.44 -9.65 10.24
N ALA A 33 17.87 -9.57 11.51
CA ALA A 33 16.97 -9.21 12.61
C ALA A 33 16.48 -7.77 12.50
N ILE A 34 17.35 -6.84 12.11
CA ILE A 34 17.00 -5.44 11.89
C ILE A 34 15.99 -5.32 10.75
N ALA A 35 16.25 -6.00 9.64
CA ALA A 35 15.36 -6.03 8.50
C ALA A 35 13.99 -6.63 8.86
N ALA A 36 13.96 -7.79 9.53
CA ALA A 36 12.72 -8.44 9.95
C ALA A 36 11.86 -7.54 10.86
N ILE A 37 12.48 -6.79 11.77
CA ILE A 37 11.77 -5.86 12.65
C ILE A 37 11.26 -4.63 11.86
N ALA A 38 12.11 -4.01 11.06
CA ALA A 38 11.75 -2.78 10.34
C ALA A 38 10.66 -3.03 9.30
N THR A 39 10.72 -4.16 8.58
CA THR A 39 9.73 -4.52 7.56
C THR A 39 8.37 -4.91 8.13
N LEU A 40 8.23 -5.08 9.46
CA LEU A 40 6.90 -5.16 10.09
C LEU A 40 6.06 -3.90 9.81
N GLY A 41 6.69 -2.73 9.59
CA GLY A 41 5.97 -1.52 9.17
C GLY A 41 5.30 -1.69 7.80
N SER A 42 5.99 -2.31 6.87
CA SER A 42 5.46 -2.60 5.53
C SER A 42 4.46 -3.77 5.55
N LEU A 43 4.69 -4.78 6.41
CA LEU A 43 3.70 -5.84 6.66
C LEU A 43 2.39 -5.26 7.20
N LEU A 44 2.45 -4.30 8.13
CA LEU A 44 1.28 -3.61 8.67
C LEU A 44 0.49 -2.88 7.60
N PHE A 45 1.17 -2.19 6.69
CA PHE A 45 0.54 -1.55 5.53
C PHE A 45 -0.23 -2.59 4.70
N GLY A 46 0.43 -3.70 4.35
CA GLY A 46 -0.21 -4.76 3.59
C GLY A 46 -1.38 -5.40 4.32
N TYR A 47 -1.21 -5.70 5.60
CA TYR A 47 -2.26 -6.30 6.43
C TYR A 47 -3.50 -5.41 6.51
N ASP A 48 -3.33 -4.11 6.77
CA ASP A 48 -4.45 -3.18 6.88
C ASP A 48 -5.23 -3.04 5.55
N THR A 49 -4.54 -3.00 4.43
CA THR A 49 -5.20 -2.96 3.12
C THR A 49 -5.95 -4.26 2.81
N GLY A 50 -5.42 -5.41 3.25
CA GLY A 50 -6.06 -6.70 3.01
C GLY A 50 -7.23 -6.99 3.95
N VAL A 51 -7.14 -6.60 5.22
CA VAL A 51 -8.15 -6.96 6.24
C VAL A 51 -9.52 -6.36 5.93
N VAL A 52 -9.55 -5.18 5.32
CA VAL A 52 -10.80 -4.48 4.95
C VAL A 52 -11.66 -5.32 4.02
N ALA A 53 -11.07 -6.07 3.08
CA ALA A 53 -11.81 -6.89 2.14
C ALA A 53 -12.74 -7.92 2.81
N GLY A 54 -12.32 -8.51 3.92
CA GLY A 54 -13.15 -9.46 4.67
C GLY A 54 -14.05 -8.79 5.71
N ALA A 55 -13.68 -7.61 6.19
CA ALA A 55 -14.43 -6.88 7.22
C ALA A 55 -15.66 -6.15 6.66
N LEU A 56 -15.55 -5.59 5.45
CA LEU A 56 -16.61 -4.80 4.80
C LEU A 56 -17.97 -5.50 4.76
N PRO A 57 -18.10 -6.79 4.38
CA PRO A 57 -19.40 -7.45 4.32
C PRO A 57 -20.16 -7.46 5.66
N TYR A 58 -19.44 -7.56 6.80
CA TYR A 58 -20.04 -7.53 8.14
C TYR A 58 -20.37 -6.10 8.58
N MET A 59 -19.67 -5.07 8.08
CA MET A 59 -19.96 -3.67 8.38
C MET A 59 -21.27 -3.18 7.75
N TYR A 60 -21.73 -3.78 6.64
CA TYR A 60 -22.99 -3.46 5.99
C TYR A 60 -24.21 -3.82 6.86
N MET A 61 -24.06 -4.80 7.73
CA MET A 61 -25.16 -5.30 8.53
C MET A 61 -25.71 -4.21 9.45
N PRO A 62 -27.03 -4.28 9.81
CA PRO A 62 -27.63 -3.36 10.76
C PRO A 62 -26.94 -3.35 12.12
N GLY A 63 -27.06 -2.22 12.84
CA GLY A 63 -26.49 -2.07 14.18
C GLY A 63 -27.01 -3.12 15.18
N GLY A 64 -28.27 -3.56 15.05
CA GLY A 64 -28.83 -4.66 15.84
C GLY A 64 -28.10 -6.00 15.65
N ALA A 65 -27.49 -6.23 14.51
CA ALA A 65 -26.65 -7.39 14.23
C ALA A 65 -25.16 -7.16 14.55
N GLY A 66 -24.77 -5.98 15.02
CA GLY A 66 -23.37 -5.63 15.30
C GLY A 66 -22.62 -5.00 14.13
N GLY A 67 -23.27 -4.70 13.02
CA GLY A 67 -22.74 -3.95 11.91
C GLY A 67 -22.80 -2.43 12.12
N LEU A 68 -22.55 -1.67 11.07
CA LEU A 68 -22.58 -0.19 11.06
C LEU A 68 -23.70 0.37 10.19
N ASN A 69 -24.53 -0.48 9.59
CA ASN A 69 -25.57 -0.10 8.60
C ASN A 69 -25.01 0.76 7.48
N MET A 70 -23.86 0.34 6.94
CA MET A 70 -23.05 1.12 6.01
C MET A 70 -23.64 1.11 4.61
N THR A 71 -23.67 2.26 3.97
CA THR A 71 -24.08 2.39 2.57
C THR A 71 -22.90 2.16 1.61
N THR A 72 -23.20 1.91 0.34
CA THR A 72 -22.18 1.74 -0.72
C THR A 72 -21.28 2.98 -0.87
N PHE A 73 -21.84 4.18 -0.64
CA PHE A 73 -21.06 5.42 -0.68
C PHE A 73 -20.11 5.53 0.52
N GLU A 74 -20.58 5.15 1.70
CA GLU A 74 -19.77 5.17 2.93
C GLU A 74 -18.65 4.14 2.91
N GLU A 75 -18.86 3.00 2.25
CA GLU A 75 -17.84 1.96 2.02
C GLU A 75 -16.58 2.52 1.34
N GLY A 76 -16.77 3.28 0.28
CA GLY A 76 -15.67 3.88 -0.46
C GLY A 76 -14.80 4.80 0.41
N TRP A 77 -15.42 5.52 1.34
CA TRP A 77 -14.70 6.39 2.27
C TRP A 77 -13.89 5.64 3.32
N VAL A 78 -14.24 4.42 3.68
CA VAL A 78 -13.43 3.59 4.59
C VAL A 78 -12.03 3.35 4.00
N GLY A 79 -11.94 3.05 2.70
CA GLY A 79 -10.65 2.94 1.99
C GLY A 79 -10.05 4.31 1.64
N GLY A 80 -10.87 5.24 1.16
CA GLY A 80 -10.42 6.55 0.69
C GLY A 80 -9.77 7.41 1.78
N LEU A 81 -10.35 7.46 2.97
CA LEU A 81 -9.81 8.23 4.10
C LEU A 81 -8.50 7.66 4.63
N LEU A 82 -8.30 6.35 4.56
CA LEU A 82 -6.98 5.75 4.80
C LEU A 82 -5.94 6.33 3.84
N CYS A 83 -6.26 6.39 2.54
CA CYS A 83 -5.34 6.89 1.52
C CYS A 83 -5.06 8.39 1.67
N ILE A 84 -6.04 9.18 2.06
CA ILE A 84 -5.86 10.61 2.39
C ILE A 84 -4.93 10.75 3.60
N GLY A 85 -5.16 9.97 4.65
CA GLY A 85 -4.26 9.88 5.80
C GLY A 85 -2.84 9.49 5.38
N ALA A 86 -2.70 8.52 4.47
CA ALA A 86 -1.41 8.05 3.97
C ALA A 86 -0.68 9.12 3.13
N ALA A 87 -1.39 9.92 2.34
CA ALA A 87 -0.80 11.07 1.64
C ALA A 87 -0.18 12.07 2.63
N ALA A 88 -0.91 12.43 3.68
CA ALA A 88 -0.41 13.29 4.75
C ALA A 88 0.76 12.64 5.50
N GLY A 89 0.64 11.36 5.84
CA GLY A 89 1.66 10.58 6.54
C GLY A 89 2.96 10.46 5.75
N ALA A 90 2.90 10.23 4.45
CA ALA A 90 4.08 10.18 3.58
C ALA A 90 4.81 11.54 3.52
N PHE A 91 4.06 12.63 3.41
CA PHE A 91 4.61 13.98 3.39
C PHE A 91 5.26 14.36 4.72
N PHE A 92 4.51 14.27 5.82
CA PHE A 92 5.01 14.66 7.15
C PHE A 92 5.98 13.63 7.73
N GLY A 93 5.77 12.33 7.47
CA GLY A 93 6.61 11.25 7.97
C GLY A 93 8.04 11.33 7.44
N GLY A 94 8.24 11.68 6.17
CA GLY A 94 9.57 11.97 5.62
C GLY A 94 10.26 13.10 6.36
N HIS A 95 9.58 14.22 6.57
CA HIS A 95 10.13 15.38 7.27
C HIS A 95 10.44 15.08 8.75
N LEU A 96 9.55 14.37 9.45
CA LEU A 96 9.77 13.93 10.83
C LEU A 96 10.96 12.96 10.91
N SER A 97 11.08 12.05 9.95
CA SER A 97 12.17 11.09 9.83
C SER A 97 13.54 11.79 9.67
N ASP A 98 13.60 12.85 8.86
CA ASP A 98 14.82 13.63 8.67
C ASP A 98 15.19 14.42 9.91
N ARG A 99 14.21 14.97 10.63
CA ARG A 99 14.44 15.81 11.82
C ARG A 99 14.78 15.02 13.07
N TYR A 100 14.05 13.92 13.33
CA TYR A 100 14.14 13.19 14.61
C TYR A 100 14.85 11.84 14.52
N GLY A 101 15.15 11.36 13.32
CA GLY A 101 15.75 10.06 13.05
C GLY A 101 14.74 9.02 12.58
N ARG A 102 15.27 8.02 11.88
CA ARG A 102 14.45 6.99 11.22
C ARG A 102 13.79 6.07 12.25
N ARG A 103 14.59 5.58 13.21
CA ARG A 103 14.13 4.70 14.28
C ARG A 103 13.07 5.37 15.16
N HIS A 104 13.29 6.63 15.56
CA HIS A 104 12.33 7.38 16.37
C HIS A 104 11.03 7.59 15.62
N ASN A 105 11.11 7.95 14.34
CA ASN A 105 9.91 8.10 13.51
C ASN A 105 9.15 6.78 13.36
N ILE A 106 9.82 5.65 13.07
CA ILE A 106 9.16 4.34 13.00
C ILE A 106 8.51 3.98 14.34
N THR A 107 9.15 4.29 15.47
CA THR A 107 8.58 4.07 16.81
C THR A 107 7.28 4.88 17.01
N LEU A 108 7.29 6.16 16.63
CA LEU A 108 6.10 7.02 16.69
C LEU A 108 4.99 6.49 15.80
N LEU A 109 5.32 6.12 14.57
CA LEU A 109 4.37 5.58 13.60
C LEU A 109 3.76 4.24 14.06
N ALA A 110 4.54 3.38 14.71
CA ALA A 110 4.04 2.13 15.31
C ALA A 110 2.99 2.41 16.41
N ILE A 111 3.21 3.43 17.23
CA ILE A 111 2.25 3.86 18.27
C ILE A 111 0.99 4.42 17.61
N VAL A 112 1.13 5.33 16.65
CA VAL A 112 -0.01 5.91 15.91
C VAL A 112 -0.81 4.83 15.20
N PHE A 113 -0.13 3.86 14.58
CA PHE A 113 -0.77 2.71 13.95
C PHE A 113 -1.58 1.89 14.97
N LEU A 114 -0.99 1.60 16.11
CA LEU A 114 -1.66 0.83 17.19
C LEU A 114 -2.94 1.53 17.66
N PHE A 115 -2.88 2.85 17.90
CA PHE A 115 -4.07 3.63 18.26
C PHE A 115 -5.11 3.65 17.14
N GLY A 116 -4.70 3.79 15.89
CA GLY A 116 -5.59 3.73 14.73
C GLY A 116 -6.26 2.36 14.59
N ALA A 117 -5.50 1.27 14.73
CA ALA A 117 -6.02 -0.10 14.63
C ALA A 117 -7.04 -0.42 15.74
N ILE A 118 -6.70 -0.09 17.00
CA ILE A 118 -7.64 -0.24 18.12
C ILE A 118 -8.86 0.65 17.90
N GLY A 119 -8.66 1.92 17.49
CA GLY A 119 -9.76 2.83 17.20
C GLY A 119 -10.70 2.29 16.13
N CYS A 120 -10.17 1.71 15.04
CA CYS A 120 -11.01 1.06 14.03
C CYS A 120 -11.81 -0.10 14.63
N ALA A 121 -11.19 -0.96 15.43
CA ALA A 121 -11.85 -2.15 15.98
C ALA A 121 -12.97 -1.81 17.00
N ILE A 122 -12.83 -0.73 17.77
CA ILE A 122 -13.82 -0.32 18.78
C ILE A 122 -14.81 0.73 18.29
N ALA A 123 -14.73 1.13 17.00
CA ALA A 123 -15.55 2.22 16.47
C ALA A 123 -17.05 1.99 16.72
N PRO A 124 -17.74 2.92 17.42
CA PRO A 124 -19.17 2.79 17.71
C PRO A 124 -20.06 3.18 16.52
N ASN A 125 -19.53 3.95 15.59
CA ASN A 125 -20.23 4.45 14.42
C ASN A 125 -19.24 4.73 13.27
N ILE A 126 -19.79 5.02 12.09
CA ILE A 126 -19.00 5.24 10.88
C ILE A 126 -18.06 6.45 10.98
N TRP A 127 -18.48 7.54 11.63
CA TRP A 127 -17.67 8.76 11.75
C TRP A 127 -16.41 8.54 12.60
N PHE A 128 -16.56 7.78 13.69
CA PHE A 128 -15.41 7.39 14.50
C PHE A 128 -14.47 6.47 13.71
N LEU A 129 -15.02 5.53 12.94
CA LEU A 129 -14.25 4.66 12.05
C LEU A 129 -13.46 5.50 11.03
N TYR A 130 -14.08 6.52 10.43
CA TYR A 130 -13.42 7.42 9.49
C TYR A 130 -12.23 8.15 10.12
N LEU A 131 -12.40 8.70 11.30
CA LEU A 131 -11.31 9.34 12.03
C LEU A 131 -10.16 8.36 12.31
N ALA A 132 -10.50 7.15 12.79
CA ALA A 132 -9.53 6.11 13.06
C ALA A 132 -8.78 5.66 11.78
N ARG A 133 -9.48 5.59 10.63
CA ARG A 133 -8.89 5.28 9.31
C ARG A 133 -7.90 6.36 8.85
N ILE A 134 -8.18 7.65 9.09
CA ILE A 134 -7.24 8.74 8.79
C ILE A 134 -5.97 8.61 9.64
N ILE A 135 -6.12 8.37 10.95
CA ILE A 135 -4.99 8.18 11.88
C ILE A 135 -4.14 6.99 11.47
N LEU A 136 -4.79 5.86 11.17
CA LEU A 136 -4.13 4.65 10.70
C LEU A 136 -3.40 4.90 9.37
N GLY A 137 -4.06 5.57 8.43
CA GLY A 137 -3.48 5.96 7.15
C GLY A 137 -2.23 6.81 7.32
N PHE A 138 -2.25 7.79 8.22
CA PHE A 138 -1.07 8.60 8.52
C PHE A 138 0.14 7.74 8.93
N ALA A 139 -0.08 6.72 9.77
CA ALA A 139 0.98 5.81 10.16
C ALA A 139 1.47 4.95 8.98
N VAL A 140 0.56 4.45 8.14
CA VAL A 140 0.87 3.68 6.93
C VAL A 140 1.72 4.49 5.96
N GLY A 141 1.30 5.71 5.63
CA GLY A 141 2.03 6.58 4.71
C GLY A 141 3.41 6.99 5.24
N GLY A 142 3.48 7.31 6.53
CA GLY A 142 4.76 7.61 7.20
C GLY A 142 5.72 6.43 7.19
N ALA A 143 5.22 5.22 7.44
CA ALA A 143 6.02 3.99 7.40
C ALA A 143 6.50 3.68 5.98
N SER A 144 5.64 3.80 4.97
CA SER A 144 6.01 3.57 3.57
C SER A 144 7.11 4.51 3.07
N ALA A 145 7.21 5.71 3.62
CA ALA A 145 8.28 6.65 3.31
C ALA A 145 9.57 6.38 4.12
N THR A 146 9.44 5.93 5.39
CA THR A 146 10.58 5.86 6.32
C THR A 146 11.28 4.50 6.31
N VAL A 147 10.54 3.38 6.22
CA VAL A 147 11.11 2.03 6.35
C VAL A 147 12.09 1.70 5.22
N PRO A 148 11.79 1.93 3.92
CA PRO A 148 12.74 1.67 2.85
C PRO A 148 14.02 2.51 2.98
N VAL A 149 13.90 3.77 3.42
CA VAL A 149 15.04 4.65 3.67
C VAL A 149 15.90 4.10 4.80
N PHE A 150 15.28 3.73 5.93
CA PHE A 150 15.98 3.14 7.07
C PHE A 150 16.76 1.87 6.68
N LEU A 151 16.12 0.97 5.93
CA LEU A 151 16.75 -0.26 5.44
C LEU A 151 17.92 0.04 4.50
N SER A 152 17.75 0.98 3.56
CA SER A 152 18.80 1.36 2.61
C SER A 152 20.00 2.01 3.27
N GLU A 153 19.77 2.77 4.35
CA GLU A 153 20.82 3.46 5.12
C GLU A 153 21.57 2.52 6.07
N THR A 154 20.90 1.50 6.61
CA THR A 154 21.47 0.51 7.53
C THR A 154 22.22 -0.60 6.80
N ALA A 155 21.81 -0.91 5.58
CA ALA A 155 22.36 -1.98 4.76
C ALA A 155 23.75 -1.67 4.22
N PRO A 156 24.69 -2.64 4.19
CA PRO A 156 25.90 -2.52 3.39
C PRO A 156 25.53 -2.43 1.88
N LYS A 157 26.37 -1.77 1.08
CA LYS A 157 26.12 -1.53 -0.35
C LYS A 157 25.65 -2.79 -1.10
N ARG A 158 26.29 -3.94 -0.80
CA ARG A 158 26.03 -5.24 -1.44
C ARG A 158 24.60 -5.74 -1.23
N LEU A 159 23.98 -5.46 -0.07
CA LEU A 159 22.68 -6.02 0.32
C LEU A 159 21.54 -4.99 0.27
N ARG A 160 21.84 -3.72 -0.04
CA ARG A 160 20.85 -2.64 -0.02
C ARG A 160 19.64 -2.91 -0.90
N GLY A 161 19.86 -3.28 -2.15
CA GLY A 161 18.78 -3.59 -3.09
C GLY A 161 17.91 -4.77 -2.62
N PHE A 162 18.54 -5.81 -2.07
CA PHE A 162 17.83 -6.97 -1.54
C PHE A 162 16.93 -6.59 -0.35
N LEU A 163 17.41 -5.76 0.58
CA LEU A 163 16.62 -5.37 1.77
C LEU A 163 15.44 -4.46 1.40
N VAL A 164 15.64 -3.53 0.47
CA VAL A 164 14.53 -2.71 -0.05
C VAL A 164 13.51 -3.57 -0.80
N ALA A 165 13.95 -4.57 -1.55
CA ALA A 165 13.06 -5.52 -2.20
C ALA A 165 12.27 -6.37 -1.18
N THR A 166 12.91 -6.78 -0.08
CA THR A 166 12.24 -7.50 1.02
C THR A 166 11.13 -6.65 1.65
N ASP A 167 11.33 -5.35 1.76
CA ASP A 167 10.31 -4.41 2.25
C ASP A 167 9.04 -4.44 1.40
N GLN A 168 9.18 -4.36 0.08
CA GLN A 168 8.05 -4.47 -0.85
C GLN A 168 7.35 -5.84 -0.78
N MET A 169 8.11 -6.91 -0.65
CA MET A 169 7.56 -8.26 -0.45
C MET A 169 6.74 -8.37 0.82
N MET A 170 7.13 -7.68 1.89
CA MET A 170 6.42 -7.71 3.18
C MET A 170 5.05 -7.01 3.11
N ILE A 171 4.87 -6.01 2.23
CA ILE A 171 3.54 -5.43 1.97
C ILE A 171 2.61 -6.52 1.41
N VAL A 172 3.03 -7.21 0.36
CA VAL A 172 2.22 -8.25 -0.29
C VAL A 172 1.99 -9.44 0.64
N PHE A 173 2.99 -9.82 1.41
CA PHE A 173 2.86 -10.87 2.42
C PHE A 173 1.88 -10.48 3.53
N GLY A 174 1.86 -9.22 3.95
CA GLY A 174 0.88 -8.68 4.88
C GLY A 174 -0.55 -8.78 4.36
N GLN A 175 -0.78 -8.46 3.07
CA GLN A 175 -2.08 -8.65 2.42
C GLN A 175 -2.51 -10.12 2.41
N PHE A 176 -1.63 -11.01 1.99
CA PHE A 176 -1.89 -12.46 1.99
C PHE A 176 -2.23 -12.96 3.40
N MET A 177 -1.50 -12.52 4.43
CA MET A 177 -1.76 -12.87 5.82
C MET A 177 -3.13 -12.34 6.28
N ALA A 178 -3.49 -11.12 5.89
CA ALA A 178 -4.82 -10.55 6.21
C ALA A 178 -5.96 -11.34 5.56
N PHE A 179 -5.84 -11.69 4.28
CA PHE A 179 -6.84 -12.53 3.60
C PHE A 179 -6.97 -13.91 4.26
N SER A 180 -5.84 -14.51 4.66
CA SER A 180 -5.83 -15.78 5.37
C SER A 180 -6.52 -15.70 6.73
N MET A 181 -6.25 -14.63 7.50
CA MET A 181 -6.91 -14.41 8.79
C MET A 181 -8.40 -14.11 8.63
N ASN A 182 -8.78 -13.33 7.63
CA ASN A 182 -10.19 -13.09 7.30
C ASN A 182 -10.92 -14.41 6.97
N ALA A 183 -10.30 -15.29 6.18
CA ALA A 183 -10.85 -16.60 5.86
C ALA A 183 -11.03 -17.48 7.10
N VAL A 184 -10.03 -17.54 7.98
CA VAL A 184 -10.11 -18.29 9.24
C VAL A 184 -11.23 -17.76 10.12
N ILE A 185 -11.34 -16.44 10.27
CA ILE A 185 -12.38 -15.82 11.11
C ILE A 185 -13.77 -16.02 10.49
N ALA A 186 -13.90 -15.85 9.16
CA ALA A 186 -15.17 -16.07 8.46
C ALA A 186 -15.65 -17.53 8.57
N ARG A 187 -14.73 -18.50 8.49
CA ARG A 187 -15.05 -19.92 8.73
C ARG A 187 -15.42 -20.23 10.18
N TRP A 188 -14.80 -19.53 11.14
CA TRP A 188 -15.10 -19.72 12.56
C TRP A 188 -16.42 -19.07 12.99
N GLN A 189 -16.71 -17.85 12.51
CA GLN A 189 -17.92 -17.08 12.87
C GLN A 189 -19.10 -17.32 11.90
N GLY A 190 -18.86 -17.97 10.77
CA GLY A 190 -19.78 -18.04 9.66
C GLY A 190 -19.74 -16.80 8.76
N GLY A 191 -20.32 -16.89 7.57
CA GLY A 191 -20.59 -15.72 6.72
C GLY A 191 -21.53 -14.71 7.38
N PRO A 192 -21.66 -13.48 6.83
CA PRO A 192 -22.57 -12.47 7.38
C PRO A 192 -24.01 -13.01 7.50
N THR A 193 -24.54 -13.08 8.72
CA THR A 193 -25.88 -13.61 9.03
C THR A 193 -26.64 -12.70 9.98
N VAL A 194 -27.94 -12.56 9.77
CA VAL A 194 -28.86 -11.80 10.62
C VAL A 194 -29.99 -12.67 11.13
N THR A 195 -30.47 -12.40 12.34
CA THR A 195 -31.64 -13.01 12.94
C THR A 195 -32.78 -12.02 12.92
N LEU A 196 -33.92 -12.41 12.35
CA LEU A 196 -35.06 -11.56 12.11
C LEU A 196 -36.11 -11.71 13.22
N THR A 197 -36.68 -10.58 13.68
CA THR A 197 -37.83 -10.54 14.60
C THR A 197 -39.16 -10.40 13.88
N GLY A 198 -39.15 -9.92 12.64
CA GLY A 198 -40.28 -9.75 11.75
C GLY A 198 -39.92 -10.20 10.34
N ASP A 199 -40.90 -10.27 9.44
CA ASP A 199 -40.64 -10.58 8.04
C ASP A 199 -39.87 -9.45 7.37
N ALA A 200 -38.75 -9.79 6.73
CA ALA A 200 -37.96 -8.88 5.92
C ALA A 200 -38.59 -8.81 4.52
N VAL A 201 -39.01 -7.61 4.10
CA VAL A 201 -39.73 -7.41 2.83
C VAL A 201 -38.99 -6.45 1.91
N ASP A 202 -39.00 -6.73 0.60
CA ASP A 202 -38.48 -5.84 -0.41
C ASP A 202 -39.44 -4.68 -0.73
N ALA A 203 -39.06 -3.79 -1.64
CA ALA A 203 -39.85 -2.65 -2.06
C ALA A 203 -41.19 -3.04 -2.75
N SER A 204 -41.31 -4.29 -3.24
CA SER A 204 -42.52 -4.83 -3.86
C SER A 204 -43.45 -5.52 -2.84
N GLY A 205 -43.02 -5.67 -1.59
CA GLY A 205 -43.73 -6.40 -0.53
C GLY A 205 -43.49 -7.90 -0.53
N HIS A 206 -42.54 -8.39 -1.32
CA HIS A 206 -42.17 -9.81 -1.32
C HIS A 206 -41.30 -10.12 -0.07
N VAL A 207 -41.59 -11.24 0.58
CA VAL A 207 -40.87 -11.67 1.79
C VAL A 207 -39.55 -12.33 1.41
N LEU A 208 -38.44 -11.70 1.81
CA LEU A 208 -37.08 -12.20 1.60
C LEU A 208 -36.60 -13.10 2.77
N GLY A 209 -37.21 -12.93 3.97
CA GLY A 209 -36.91 -13.73 5.14
C GLY A 209 -38.01 -13.64 6.18
N HIS A 210 -38.30 -14.75 6.85
CA HIS A 210 -39.39 -14.83 7.84
C HIS A 210 -38.93 -14.52 9.26
N ALA A 211 -39.85 -14.02 10.05
CA ALA A 211 -39.67 -13.79 11.48
C ALA A 211 -39.11 -15.02 12.18
N GLY A 212 -38.14 -14.85 13.07
CA GLY A 212 -37.49 -15.92 13.83
C GLY A 212 -36.40 -16.68 13.05
N ALA A 213 -36.22 -16.42 11.76
CA ALA A 213 -35.18 -17.07 10.96
C ALA A 213 -33.81 -16.40 11.15
N SER A 214 -32.75 -17.22 11.09
CA SER A 214 -31.38 -16.75 10.90
C SER A 214 -31.01 -16.97 9.42
N VAL A 215 -30.78 -15.90 8.69
CA VAL A 215 -30.58 -15.90 7.25
C VAL A 215 -29.28 -15.21 6.87
N ALA A 216 -28.70 -15.62 5.73
CA ALA A 216 -27.54 -14.94 5.19
C ALA A 216 -27.88 -13.48 4.85
N TRP A 217 -26.98 -12.56 5.19
CA TRP A 217 -27.18 -11.13 4.93
C TRP A 217 -27.47 -10.84 3.46
N GLU A 218 -26.77 -11.52 2.55
CA GLU A 218 -26.90 -11.35 1.11
C GLU A 218 -28.31 -11.60 0.58
N THR A 219 -29.12 -12.42 1.26
CA THR A 219 -30.50 -12.72 0.86
C THR A 219 -31.51 -11.67 1.28
N VAL A 220 -31.20 -10.89 2.30
CA VAL A 220 -32.13 -9.89 2.90
C VAL A 220 -31.62 -8.46 2.84
N GLN A 221 -30.45 -8.22 2.26
CA GLN A 221 -29.84 -6.89 2.21
C GLN A 221 -30.66 -5.85 1.42
N THR A 222 -31.53 -6.29 0.53
CA THR A 222 -32.42 -5.44 -0.27
C THR A 222 -33.75 -5.14 0.43
N ALA A 223 -34.02 -5.75 1.60
CA ALA A 223 -35.24 -5.50 2.34
C ALA A 223 -35.29 -4.06 2.87
N VAL A 224 -36.41 -3.38 2.63
CA VAL A 224 -36.61 -1.97 3.01
C VAL A 224 -36.75 -1.77 4.52
N ASN A 225 -37.17 -2.79 5.25
CA ASN A 225 -37.39 -2.76 6.71
C ASN A 225 -36.30 -3.51 7.49
N ILE A 226 -35.18 -3.86 6.87
CA ILE A 226 -34.17 -4.75 7.46
C ILE A 226 -33.60 -4.24 8.77
N ALA A 227 -33.41 -2.92 8.89
CA ALA A 227 -32.89 -2.31 10.12
C ALA A 227 -33.85 -2.46 11.31
N ASP A 228 -35.15 -2.44 11.06
CA ASP A 228 -36.20 -2.51 12.08
C ASP A 228 -36.47 -3.96 12.52
N VAL A 229 -36.32 -4.92 11.63
CA VAL A 229 -36.63 -6.35 11.89
C VAL A 229 -35.40 -7.17 12.29
N THR A 230 -34.19 -6.59 12.30
CA THR A 230 -32.98 -7.30 12.71
C THR A 230 -32.74 -7.16 14.21
N SER A 231 -32.66 -8.26 14.94
CA SER A 231 -32.43 -8.28 16.39
C SER A 231 -31.03 -8.72 16.80
N ALA A 232 -30.39 -9.59 16.01
CA ALA A 232 -29.09 -10.15 16.28
C ALA A 232 -28.38 -10.57 14.98
N GLY A 233 -27.09 -10.89 15.10
CA GLY A 233 -26.27 -11.38 14.01
C GLY A 233 -24.81 -11.47 14.38
N ASN A 234 -23.99 -11.88 13.43
CA ASN A 234 -22.54 -11.99 13.64
C ASN A 234 -21.75 -10.78 13.11
N GLY A 235 -22.39 -9.63 12.95
CA GLY A 235 -21.77 -8.41 12.43
C GLY A 235 -20.53 -7.97 13.20
N LEU A 236 -20.42 -8.23 14.51
CA LEU A 236 -19.21 -7.91 15.28
C LEU A 236 -17.93 -8.57 14.77
N THR A 237 -18.02 -9.53 13.86
CA THR A 237 -16.88 -10.25 13.24
C THR A 237 -15.85 -9.30 12.64
N TRP A 238 -16.28 -8.18 12.03
CA TRP A 238 -15.34 -7.19 11.48
C TRP A 238 -14.38 -6.61 12.52
N ARG A 239 -14.82 -6.52 13.79
CA ARG A 239 -13.98 -6.03 14.89
C ARG A 239 -12.85 -7.00 15.22
N TYR A 240 -13.13 -8.31 15.18
CA TYR A 240 -12.13 -9.35 15.37
C TYR A 240 -11.09 -9.35 14.24
N MET A 241 -11.52 -9.11 12.99
CA MET A 241 -10.61 -9.00 11.87
C MET A 241 -9.68 -7.79 12.02
N LEU A 242 -10.22 -6.61 12.35
CA LEU A 242 -9.45 -5.38 12.46
C LEU A 242 -8.50 -5.37 13.67
N ILE A 243 -8.90 -5.91 14.82
CA ILE A 243 -8.07 -5.86 16.03
C ILE A 243 -6.78 -6.67 15.89
N LEU A 244 -6.77 -7.71 15.04
CA LEU A 244 -5.57 -8.51 14.79
C LEU A 244 -4.44 -7.69 14.18
N CYS A 245 -4.76 -6.58 13.51
CA CYS A 245 -3.76 -5.64 12.98
C CYS A 245 -2.89 -5.03 14.10
N SER A 246 -3.38 -5.00 15.34
CA SER A 246 -2.61 -4.48 16.47
C SER A 246 -1.44 -5.38 16.87
N LEU A 247 -1.49 -6.70 16.60
CA LEU A 247 -0.44 -7.63 17.01
C LEU A 247 0.91 -7.34 16.34
N PRO A 248 1.02 -7.24 15.00
CA PRO A 248 2.28 -6.85 14.38
C PRO A 248 2.68 -5.40 14.70
N ALA A 249 1.72 -4.50 15.02
CA ALA A 249 2.03 -3.14 15.48
C ALA A 249 2.74 -3.14 16.83
N ILE A 250 2.29 -3.95 17.78
CA ILE A 250 2.94 -4.15 19.07
C ILE A 250 4.32 -4.76 18.88
N ALA A 251 4.44 -5.78 18.01
CA ALA A 251 5.72 -6.41 17.70
C ALA A 251 6.72 -5.40 17.09
N LEU A 252 6.27 -4.54 16.17
CA LEU A 252 7.09 -3.46 15.62
C LEU A 252 7.51 -2.48 16.72
N TRP A 253 6.55 -2.01 17.53
CA TRP A 253 6.81 -1.04 18.59
C TRP A 253 7.83 -1.52 19.63
N ILE A 254 7.77 -2.79 20.02
CA ILE A 254 8.73 -3.41 20.94
C ILE A 254 10.06 -3.65 20.22
N GLY A 255 10.02 -4.24 19.03
CA GLY A 255 11.20 -4.66 18.28
C GLY A 255 12.08 -3.49 17.86
N ILE A 256 11.49 -2.41 17.36
CA ILE A 256 12.24 -1.26 16.82
C ILE A 256 13.10 -0.57 17.89
N ARG A 257 12.74 -0.66 19.16
CA ARG A 257 13.53 -0.11 20.29
C ARG A 257 14.86 -0.82 20.47
N THR A 258 14.98 -2.05 20.00
CA THR A 258 16.22 -2.84 20.10
C THR A 258 17.16 -2.61 18.93
N VAL A 259 16.70 -1.93 17.89
CA VAL A 259 17.43 -1.63 16.65
C VAL A 259 18.23 -0.32 16.82
N PRO A 260 19.46 -0.20 16.28
CA PRO A 260 20.18 1.07 16.27
C PRO A 260 19.50 2.10 15.36
N GLU A 261 19.75 3.38 15.61
CA GLU A 261 19.38 4.46 14.68
C GLU A 261 20.29 4.41 13.43
N SER A 262 19.84 5.01 12.32
CA SER A 262 20.62 5.11 11.10
C SER A 262 21.95 5.84 11.31
N SER A 263 23.05 5.17 10.97
CA SER A 263 24.39 5.77 11.01
C SER A 263 24.53 6.93 10.02
N ARG A 264 23.87 6.85 8.86
CA ARG A 264 23.83 7.92 7.86
C ARG A 264 23.11 9.15 8.38
N TRP A 265 22.00 8.95 9.10
CA TRP A 265 21.30 10.06 9.73
C TRP A 265 22.14 10.75 10.79
N TYR A 266 22.85 9.99 11.63
CA TYR A 266 23.79 10.57 12.59
C TYR A 266 24.91 11.34 11.90
N ALA A 267 25.51 10.79 10.85
CA ALA A 267 26.57 11.46 10.09
C ALA A 267 26.06 12.75 9.42
N ALA A 268 24.86 12.74 8.83
CA ALA A 268 24.24 13.93 8.24
C ALA A 268 23.95 15.05 9.24
N ASN A 269 23.75 14.70 10.52
CA ASN A 269 23.57 15.65 11.61
C ASN A 269 24.88 15.93 12.39
N LEU A 270 26.06 15.57 11.85
CA LEU A 270 27.39 15.73 12.43
C LEU A 270 27.56 15.08 13.81
N ARG A 271 26.74 14.07 14.11
CA ARG A 271 26.80 13.26 15.34
C ARG A 271 27.67 12.03 15.10
N ILE A 272 28.96 12.28 14.87
CA ILE A 272 29.92 11.27 14.36
C ILE A 272 30.14 10.12 15.34
N VAL A 273 30.23 10.43 16.64
CA VAL A 273 30.45 9.42 17.69
C VAL A 273 29.25 8.42 17.72
N GLU A 274 28.05 8.93 17.64
CA GLU A 274 26.84 8.10 17.59
C GLU A 274 26.72 7.32 16.26
N ALA A 275 27.18 7.91 15.15
CA ALA A 275 27.26 7.23 13.86
C ALA A 275 28.18 6.01 13.92
N ILE A 276 29.38 6.18 14.52
CA ILE A 276 30.34 5.09 14.74
C ILE A 276 29.73 4.01 15.66
N GLY A 277 29.17 4.41 16.79
CA GLY A 277 28.53 3.50 17.73
C GLY A 277 27.42 2.69 17.11
N SER A 278 26.63 3.29 16.22
CA SER A 278 25.57 2.63 15.45
C SER A 278 26.13 1.66 14.40
N LEU A 279 27.13 2.07 13.62
CA LEU A 279 27.79 1.23 12.63
C LEU A 279 28.37 -0.04 13.27
N LYS A 280 29.09 0.09 14.39
CA LYS A 280 29.72 -1.03 15.10
C LYS A 280 28.70 -2.04 15.66
N ARG A 281 27.43 -1.68 15.82
CA ARG A 281 26.36 -2.63 16.18
C ARG A 281 25.93 -3.52 15.01
N VAL A 282 26.12 -3.07 13.77
CA VAL A 282 25.59 -3.71 12.57
C VAL A 282 26.70 -4.29 11.69
N ARG A 283 27.92 -3.81 11.85
CA ARG A 283 29.10 -4.23 11.08
C ARG A 283 29.99 -5.16 11.91
N ASP A 284 30.70 -6.04 11.21
CA ASP A 284 31.75 -6.85 11.80
C ASP A 284 33.10 -6.12 11.59
N GLU A 285 33.64 -5.53 12.67
CA GLU A 285 34.88 -4.76 12.63
C GLU A 285 36.09 -5.53 12.08
N LYS A 286 36.01 -6.88 12.03
CA LYS A 286 37.05 -7.73 11.44
C LYS A 286 36.94 -7.88 9.92
N LYS A 287 35.76 -7.61 9.36
CA LYS A 287 35.45 -7.83 7.94
C LYS A 287 35.08 -6.56 7.20
N ASP A 288 34.57 -5.55 7.92
CA ASP A 288 34.01 -4.34 7.35
C ASP A 288 34.89 -3.14 7.74
N ASP A 289 35.24 -2.30 6.77
CA ASP A 289 35.96 -1.05 6.99
C ASP A 289 34.99 0.05 7.45
N VAL A 290 34.77 0.12 8.76
CA VAL A 290 33.87 1.11 9.38
C VAL A 290 34.35 2.55 9.13
N ALA A 291 35.68 2.78 9.12
CA ALA A 291 36.23 4.12 8.90
C ALA A 291 36.06 4.55 7.45
N GLY A 292 36.32 3.65 6.50
CA GLY A 292 36.08 3.90 5.07
C GLY A 292 34.60 4.17 4.78
N GLU A 293 33.66 3.38 5.36
CA GLU A 293 32.22 3.57 5.19
C GLU A 293 31.77 4.94 5.74
N LEU A 294 32.29 5.36 6.89
CA LEU A 294 31.95 6.66 7.48
C LEU A 294 32.52 7.82 6.65
N ASN A 295 33.78 7.71 6.17
CA ASN A 295 34.37 8.72 5.29
C ASN A 295 33.54 8.90 4.02
N GLU A 296 33.09 7.81 3.40
CA GLU A 296 32.21 7.87 2.23
C GLU A 296 30.89 8.57 2.55
N MET A 297 30.29 8.31 3.72
CA MET A 297 29.06 9.01 4.14
C MET A 297 29.29 10.52 4.25
N LEU A 298 30.43 10.94 4.81
CA LEU A 298 30.78 12.35 4.94
C LEU A 298 31.08 13.00 3.58
N GLU A 299 31.71 12.29 2.64
CA GLU A 299 31.93 12.79 1.28
C GLU A 299 30.60 13.01 0.53
N VAL A 300 29.67 12.06 0.61
CA VAL A 300 28.32 12.21 0.05
C VAL A 300 27.63 13.42 0.67
N GLN A 301 27.70 13.59 1.98
CA GLN A 301 27.08 14.73 2.67
C GLN A 301 27.72 16.07 2.25
N ARG A 302 29.05 16.13 2.03
CA ARG A 302 29.73 17.31 1.47
C ARG A 302 29.25 17.64 0.06
N ALA A 303 29.05 16.62 -0.77
CA ALA A 303 28.53 16.80 -2.12
C ALA A 303 27.08 17.31 -2.11
N GLU A 304 26.22 16.71 -1.28
CA GLU A 304 24.82 17.10 -1.14
C GLU A 304 24.64 18.51 -0.58
N SER A 305 25.49 18.92 0.38
CA SER A 305 25.42 20.27 0.95
C SER A 305 25.75 21.39 -0.04
N LYS A 306 26.48 21.05 -1.12
CA LYS A 306 26.81 21.98 -2.22
C LYS A 306 25.75 22.01 -3.33
N GLN A 307 24.83 21.05 -3.36
CA GLN A 307 23.78 21.00 -4.37
C GLN A 307 22.61 21.91 -4.00
N GLU A 308 22.23 22.78 -4.92
CA GLU A 308 21.04 23.61 -4.79
C GLU A 308 19.78 22.73 -5.00
N LYS A 309 18.92 22.68 -3.96
CA LYS A 309 17.62 21.98 -4.07
C LYS A 309 16.58 22.91 -4.69
N TRP A 310 15.98 22.49 -5.77
CA TRP A 310 14.99 23.30 -6.48
C TRP A 310 13.64 23.27 -5.77
N SER A 311 13.06 24.46 -5.61
CA SER A 311 11.67 24.63 -5.19
C SER A 311 10.71 24.27 -6.34
N LEU A 312 9.44 24.02 -6.00
CA LEU A 312 8.40 23.77 -7.01
C LEU A 312 8.31 24.91 -8.03
N SER A 313 8.45 26.16 -7.59
CA SER A 313 8.43 27.33 -8.48
C SER A 313 9.57 27.32 -9.50
N GLN A 314 10.77 26.89 -9.11
CA GLN A 314 11.91 26.74 -10.03
C GLN A 314 11.69 25.59 -11.02
N ILE A 315 11.18 24.45 -10.55
CA ILE A 315 10.85 23.29 -11.41
C ILE A 315 9.84 23.67 -12.49
N LEU A 316 8.79 24.42 -12.13
CA LEU A 316 7.74 24.82 -13.07
C LEU A 316 8.21 25.85 -14.12
N LYS A 317 9.25 26.62 -13.84
CA LYS A 317 9.84 27.60 -14.78
C LYS A 317 10.70 26.95 -15.86
N VAL A 318 11.33 25.79 -15.55
CA VAL A 318 12.24 25.11 -16.47
C VAL A 318 11.50 24.03 -17.25
N LYS A 319 11.49 24.11 -18.56
CA LYS A 319 10.66 23.24 -19.43
C LYS A 319 10.92 21.75 -19.23
N TRP A 320 12.18 21.30 -19.26
CA TRP A 320 12.50 19.90 -19.09
C TRP A 320 12.13 19.36 -17.70
N ALA A 321 12.41 20.12 -16.64
CA ALA A 321 12.09 19.72 -15.27
C ALA A 321 10.58 19.63 -15.05
N ARG A 322 9.83 20.60 -15.57
CA ARG A 322 8.36 20.59 -15.57
C ARG A 322 7.78 19.39 -16.29
N LYS A 323 8.35 19.03 -17.45
CA LYS A 323 7.91 17.85 -18.22
C LYS A 323 8.15 16.55 -17.44
N LEU A 324 9.30 16.40 -16.78
CA LEU A 324 9.57 15.25 -15.91
C LEU A 324 8.63 15.20 -14.72
N LEU A 325 8.33 16.34 -14.09
CA LEU A 325 7.35 16.41 -13.00
C LEU A 325 5.99 15.87 -13.47
N TYR A 326 5.49 16.31 -14.63
CA TYR A 326 4.22 15.81 -15.16
C TYR A 326 4.26 14.32 -15.53
N ILE A 327 5.37 13.84 -16.11
CA ILE A 327 5.53 12.40 -16.40
C ILE A 327 5.41 11.59 -15.11
N GLY A 328 6.09 11.98 -14.03
CA GLY A 328 6.02 11.25 -12.76
C GLY A 328 4.67 11.34 -12.07
N ILE A 329 3.97 12.50 -12.14
CA ILE A 329 2.60 12.64 -11.65
C ILE A 329 1.67 11.68 -12.41
N ILE A 330 1.74 11.66 -13.74
CA ILE A 330 0.89 10.79 -14.57
C ILE A 330 1.22 9.31 -14.32
N LEU A 331 2.50 8.95 -14.15
CA LEU A 331 2.89 7.59 -13.77
C LEU A 331 2.28 7.17 -12.44
N GLY A 332 2.31 8.05 -11.42
CA GLY A 332 1.70 7.79 -10.12
C GLY A 332 0.18 7.62 -10.20
N ILE A 333 -0.50 8.48 -10.96
CA ILE A 333 -1.94 8.40 -11.19
C ILE A 333 -2.28 7.10 -11.98
N ALA A 334 -1.58 6.82 -13.07
CA ALA A 334 -1.80 5.63 -13.90
C ALA A 334 -1.63 4.35 -13.08
N ASP A 335 -0.63 4.27 -12.21
CA ASP A 335 -0.40 3.13 -11.33
C ASP A 335 -1.62 2.80 -10.45
N GLN A 336 -2.30 3.80 -9.92
CA GLN A 336 -3.50 3.62 -9.08
C GLN A 336 -4.77 3.38 -9.90
N LEU A 337 -4.87 4.01 -11.07
CA LEU A 337 -5.99 3.81 -11.99
C LEU A 337 -5.99 2.43 -12.68
N THR A 338 -4.95 1.61 -12.47
CA THR A 338 -5.00 0.18 -12.86
C THR A 338 -6.14 -0.58 -12.21
N GLY A 339 -6.66 -0.09 -11.08
CA GLY A 339 -7.73 -0.75 -10.34
C GLY A 339 -7.24 -1.86 -9.42
N ILE A 340 -5.92 -2.01 -9.17
CA ILE A 340 -5.40 -3.08 -8.28
C ILE A 340 -6.00 -3.00 -6.89
N ASN A 341 -6.16 -1.80 -6.34
CA ASN A 341 -6.71 -1.63 -5.01
C ASN A 341 -8.18 -2.02 -4.95
N THR A 342 -8.93 -1.93 -6.07
CA THR A 342 -10.31 -2.44 -6.13
C THR A 342 -10.34 -3.96 -5.99
N ALA A 343 -9.39 -4.67 -6.62
CA ALA A 343 -9.26 -6.11 -6.42
C ALA A 343 -8.86 -6.42 -4.96
N MET A 344 -7.90 -5.68 -4.38
CA MET A 344 -7.46 -5.95 -3.01
C MET A 344 -8.55 -5.70 -1.95
N TYR A 345 -9.36 -4.65 -2.12
CA TYR A 345 -10.41 -4.30 -1.15
C TYR A 345 -11.74 -5.02 -1.41
N TYR A 346 -12.07 -5.32 -2.66
CA TYR A 346 -13.44 -5.70 -3.05
C TYR A 346 -13.55 -7.06 -3.73
N THR A 347 -12.50 -7.89 -3.79
CA THR A 347 -12.59 -9.23 -4.41
C THR A 347 -13.72 -10.08 -3.82
N PRO A 348 -13.96 -10.16 -2.50
CA PRO A 348 -15.11 -10.90 -1.97
C PRO A 348 -16.45 -10.38 -2.52
N LYS A 349 -16.61 -9.06 -2.61
CA LYS A 349 -17.81 -8.43 -3.16
C LYS A 349 -17.96 -8.70 -4.68
N ILE A 350 -16.85 -8.69 -5.41
CA ILE A 350 -16.82 -9.01 -6.85
C ILE A 350 -17.26 -10.47 -7.09
N LEU A 351 -16.75 -11.40 -6.27
CA LEU A 351 -17.12 -12.81 -6.34
C LEU A 351 -18.57 -13.04 -5.90
N ASN A 352 -19.02 -12.33 -4.86
CA ASN A 352 -20.42 -12.41 -4.43
C ASN A 352 -21.36 -11.86 -5.51
N ALA A 353 -21.01 -10.74 -6.17
CA ALA A 353 -21.74 -10.23 -7.34
C ALA A 353 -21.69 -11.18 -8.55
N ALA A 354 -20.85 -12.19 -8.54
CA ALA A 354 -20.81 -13.28 -9.53
C ALA A 354 -21.54 -14.54 -9.07
N GLY A 355 -22.17 -14.52 -7.87
CA GLY A 355 -22.99 -15.62 -7.34
C GLY A 355 -22.29 -16.54 -6.36
N VAL A 356 -21.10 -16.20 -5.86
CA VAL A 356 -20.41 -16.93 -4.79
C VAL A 356 -20.98 -16.50 -3.44
N PRO A 357 -21.37 -17.42 -2.52
CA PRO A 357 -21.74 -17.08 -1.16
C PRO A 357 -20.62 -16.27 -0.46
N MET A 358 -20.98 -15.27 0.34
CA MET A 358 -20.01 -14.31 0.88
C MET A 358 -18.91 -14.96 1.73
N GLU A 359 -19.24 -16.00 2.50
CA GLU A 359 -18.26 -16.77 3.28
C GLU A 359 -17.18 -17.42 2.39
N ASP A 360 -17.63 -18.03 1.31
CA ASP A 360 -16.73 -18.66 0.33
C ASP A 360 -15.95 -17.61 -0.44
N ALA A 361 -16.56 -16.48 -0.79
CA ALA A 361 -15.90 -15.37 -1.45
C ALA A 361 -14.74 -14.78 -0.61
N ILE A 362 -14.95 -14.60 0.70
CA ILE A 362 -13.89 -14.18 1.64
C ILE A 362 -12.77 -15.23 1.68
N THR A 363 -13.13 -16.51 1.71
CA THR A 363 -12.15 -17.62 1.74
C THR A 363 -11.35 -17.70 0.43
N LEU A 364 -12.01 -17.59 -0.72
CA LEU A 364 -11.37 -17.63 -2.04
C LEU A 364 -10.42 -16.44 -2.28
N ASN A 365 -10.61 -15.32 -1.58
CA ASN A 365 -9.71 -14.19 -1.69
C ASN A 365 -8.27 -14.51 -1.24
N VAL A 366 -8.06 -15.57 -0.46
CA VAL A 366 -6.72 -16.08 -0.11
C VAL A 366 -5.94 -16.47 -1.36
N VAL A 367 -6.61 -17.00 -2.38
CA VAL A 367 -5.98 -17.36 -3.67
C VAL A 367 -5.42 -16.12 -4.36
N SER A 368 -6.18 -15.02 -4.38
CA SER A 368 -5.73 -13.74 -4.94
C SER A 368 -4.48 -13.22 -4.22
N GLY A 369 -4.45 -13.34 -2.89
CA GLY A 369 -3.27 -12.97 -2.08
C GLY A 369 -2.04 -13.82 -2.37
N GLY A 370 -2.20 -15.13 -2.50
CA GLY A 370 -1.12 -16.05 -2.88
C GLY A 370 -0.56 -15.74 -4.27
N ILE A 371 -1.42 -15.52 -5.24
CA ILE A 371 -1.06 -15.12 -6.61
C ILE A 371 -0.36 -13.76 -6.63
N SER A 372 -0.81 -12.82 -5.81
CA SER A 372 -0.16 -11.51 -5.61
C SER A 372 1.29 -11.66 -5.13
N ALA A 373 1.54 -12.53 -4.15
CA ALA A 373 2.87 -12.79 -3.64
C ALA A 373 3.80 -13.42 -4.71
N ILE A 374 3.30 -14.37 -5.48
CA ILE A 374 4.04 -14.98 -6.60
C ILE A 374 4.33 -13.90 -7.67
N GLY A 375 3.33 -13.11 -8.05
CA GLY A 375 3.47 -12.02 -9.02
C GLY A 375 4.54 -11.01 -8.59
N SER A 376 4.56 -10.61 -7.31
CA SER A 376 5.55 -9.68 -6.78
C SER A 376 6.99 -10.25 -6.86
N ALA A 377 7.18 -11.54 -6.55
CA ALA A 377 8.48 -12.20 -6.69
C ALA A 377 8.95 -12.23 -8.16
N VAL A 378 8.05 -12.53 -9.10
CA VAL A 378 8.32 -12.47 -10.54
C VAL A 378 8.64 -11.04 -10.98
N GLY A 379 7.93 -10.04 -10.43
CA GLY A 379 8.14 -8.64 -10.72
C GLY A 379 9.54 -8.14 -10.39
N LEU A 380 10.07 -8.52 -9.23
CA LEU A 380 11.45 -8.19 -8.84
C LEU A 380 12.47 -8.74 -9.85
N TRP A 381 12.25 -9.97 -10.34
CA TRP A 381 13.11 -10.57 -11.37
C TRP A 381 12.97 -9.86 -12.73
N LEU A 382 11.76 -9.52 -13.15
CA LEU A 382 11.51 -8.82 -14.42
C LEU A 382 12.15 -7.43 -14.44
N VAL A 383 11.97 -6.63 -13.40
CA VAL A 383 12.55 -5.29 -13.27
C VAL A 383 14.08 -5.34 -13.26
N ALA A 384 14.66 -6.36 -12.62
CA ALA A 384 16.11 -6.55 -12.62
C ALA A 384 16.67 -6.90 -14.00
N ARG A 385 15.90 -7.63 -14.85
CA ARG A 385 16.42 -8.20 -16.10
C ARG A 385 16.03 -7.40 -17.34
N PHE A 386 14.84 -6.83 -17.40
CA PHE A 386 14.30 -6.20 -18.62
C PHE A 386 14.26 -4.66 -18.52
N ALA A 387 14.12 -3.99 -19.66
CA ALA A 387 13.96 -2.55 -19.77
C ALA A 387 12.66 -2.09 -19.08
N ARG A 388 12.75 -1.06 -18.19
CA ARG A 388 11.64 -0.61 -17.34
C ARG A 388 10.41 -0.20 -18.16
N ARG A 389 10.62 0.61 -19.20
CA ARG A 389 9.55 1.07 -20.08
C ARG A 389 8.79 -0.08 -20.73
N HIS A 390 9.51 -1.11 -21.23
CA HIS A 390 8.88 -2.25 -21.90
C HIS A 390 8.09 -3.10 -20.90
N VAL A 391 8.63 -3.34 -19.71
CA VAL A 391 7.89 -4.08 -18.65
C VAL A 391 6.61 -3.35 -18.30
N GLY A 392 6.65 -2.02 -18.07
CA GLY A 392 5.45 -1.23 -17.80
C GLY A 392 4.45 -1.24 -18.95
N MET A 393 4.92 -1.10 -20.17
CA MET A 393 4.06 -1.13 -21.35
C MET A 393 3.32 -2.46 -21.50
N TYR A 394 4.01 -3.60 -21.40
CA TYR A 394 3.37 -4.92 -21.50
C TYR A 394 2.48 -5.23 -20.30
N GLN A 395 2.83 -4.72 -19.12
CA GLN A 395 1.99 -4.81 -17.93
C GLN A 395 0.65 -4.09 -18.15
N GLU A 396 0.66 -2.83 -18.60
CA GLU A 396 -0.57 -2.05 -18.85
C GLU A 396 -1.44 -2.68 -19.94
N LEU A 397 -0.82 -3.25 -20.98
CA LEU A 397 -1.54 -3.99 -22.01
C LEU A 397 -2.19 -5.26 -21.45
N GLY A 398 -1.46 -6.02 -20.65
CA GLY A 398 -1.98 -7.22 -19.99
C GLY A 398 -3.12 -6.92 -19.03
N ILE A 399 -3.03 -5.82 -18.26
CA ILE A 399 -4.09 -5.32 -17.39
C ILE A 399 -5.32 -4.94 -18.23
N THR A 400 -5.13 -4.20 -19.31
CA THR A 400 -6.20 -3.81 -20.23
C THR A 400 -6.97 -5.02 -20.74
N ILE A 401 -6.27 -6.05 -21.21
CA ILE A 401 -6.85 -7.28 -21.72
C ILE A 401 -7.61 -8.02 -20.61
N SER A 402 -7.03 -8.14 -19.42
CA SER A 402 -7.66 -8.83 -18.29
C SER A 402 -8.93 -8.13 -17.83
N LEU A 403 -8.94 -6.79 -17.73
CA LEU A 403 -10.11 -6.02 -17.33
C LEU A 403 -11.20 -6.01 -18.42
N ALA A 404 -10.81 -5.97 -19.70
CA ALA A 404 -11.75 -6.13 -20.82
C ALA A 404 -12.38 -7.53 -20.82
N ALA A 405 -11.61 -8.57 -20.55
CA ALA A 405 -12.13 -9.94 -20.40
C ALA A 405 -13.08 -10.04 -19.20
N LEU A 406 -12.73 -9.40 -18.06
CA LEU A 406 -13.61 -9.38 -16.88
C LEU A 406 -14.93 -8.64 -17.18
N SER A 407 -14.87 -7.51 -17.87
CA SER A 407 -16.05 -6.78 -18.35
C SER A 407 -16.94 -7.67 -19.25
N ALA A 408 -16.35 -8.39 -20.19
CA ALA A 408 -17.06 -9.30 -21.08
C ALA A 408 -17.72 -10.47 -20.31
N VAL A 409 -17.04 -11.04 -19.32
CA VAL A 409 -17.61 -12.10 -18.47
C VAL A 409 -18.83 -11.59 -17.70
N PHE A 410 -18.74 -10.41 -17.10
CA PHE A 410 -19.90 -9.79 -16.44
C PHE A 410 -21.04 -9.54 -17.42
N ALA A 411 -20.76 -9.01 -18.63
CA ALA A 411 -21.78 -8.69 -19.62
C ALA A 411 -22.49 -9.94 -20.18
N ILE A 412 -21.77 -11.05 -20.36
CA ILE A 412 -22.29 -12.23 -21.04
C ILE A 412 -22.85 -13.26 -20.05
N PHE A 413 -22.20 -13.48 -18.92
CA PHE A 413 -22.49 -14.62 -18.04
C PHE A 413 -23.08 -14.23 -16.67
N ILE A 414 -23.15 -12.92 -16.33
CA ILE A 414 -23.65 -12.46 -15.03
C ILE A 414 -24.82 -11.48 -15.21
N SER A 415 -24.61 -10.36 -15.89
CA SER A 415 -25.63 -9.30 -16.04
C SER A 415 -26.97 -9.78 -16.62
N PRO A 416 -27.03 -10.72 -17.59
CA PRO A 416 -28.31 -11.23 -18.11
C PRO A 416 -29.12 -12.08 -17.13
N TYR A 417 -28.49 -12.51 -16.04
CA TYR A 417 -29.07 -13.39 -15.02
C TYR A 417 -29.36 -12.65 -13.70
N LEU A 418 -29.16 -11.33 -13.67
CA LEU A 418 -29.54 -10.47 -12.54
C LEU A 418 -31.06 -10.17 -12.65
N ASP A 419 -31.79 -10.41 -11.56
CA ASP A 419 -33.17 -9.98 -11.41
C ASP A 419 -33.26 -8.49 -11.04
N ALA A 420 -34.48 -7.96 -10.90
CA ALA A 420 -34.71 -6.56 -10.52
C ALA A 420 -34.16 -6.21 -9.12
N ASP A 421 -34.00 -7.19 -8.25
CA ASP A 421 -33.50 -7.05 -6.88
C ASP A 421 -31.98 -7.26 -6.79
N GLY A 422 -31.32 -7.54 -7.93
CA GLY A 422 -29.87 -7.75 -8.01
C GLY A 422 -29.40 -9.14 -7.61
N ASN A 423 -30.32 -10.11 -7.45
CA ASN A 423 -29.98 -11.50 -7.19
C ASN A 423 -29.69 -12.23 -8.51
N ILE A 424 -28.77 -13.18 -8.47
CA ILE A 424 -28.43 -14.01 -9.63
C ILE A 424 -29.27 -15.27 -9.63
N SER A 425 -30.00 -15.49 -10.71
CA SER A 425 -30.78 -16.71 -10.92
C SER A 425 -30.47 -17.35 -12.27
N GLY A 426 -30.05 -18.63 -12.23
CA GLY A 426 -29.81 -19.42 -13.45
C GLY A 426 -28.50 -19.11 -14.19
N ALA A 427 -27.59 -18.36 -13.61
CA ALA A 427 -26.27 -18.14 -14.20
C ALA A 427 -25.47 -19.44 -14.33
N PRO A 428 -24.58 -19.57 -15.34
CA PRO A 428 -23.74 -20.74 -15.47
C PRO A 428 -22.82 -20.96 -14.27
N ASN A 429 -22.77 -22.19 -13.74
CA ASN A 429 -21.96 -22.53 -12.55
C ASN A 429 -20.47 -22.27 -12.70
N PHE A 430 -19.95 -22.11 -13.91
CA PHE A 430 -18.55 -21.79 -14.15
C PHE A 430 -18.25 -20.27 -14.09
N ALA A 431 -19.26 -19.41 -14.17
CA ALA A 431 -19.06 -17.96 -14.26
C ALA A 431 -18.27 -17.37 -13.06
N PRO A 432 -18.57 -17.72 -11.79
CA PRO A 432 -17.76 -17.26 -10.65
C PRO A 432 -16.29 -17.68 -10.72
N TRP A 433 -16.03 -18.91 -11.17
CA TRP A 433 -14.66 -19.42 -11.31
C TRP A 433 -13.88 -18.71 -12.42
N LEU A 434 -14.58 -18.34 -13.50
CA LEU A 434 -14.00 -17.55 -14.58
C LEU A 434 -13.65 -16.14 -14.09
N VAL A 435 -14.52 -15.51 -13.29
CA VAL A 435 -14.25 -14.22 -12.64
C VAL A 435 -13.03 -14.32 -11.74
N LEU A 436 -12.98 -15.31 -10.84
CA LEU A 436 -11.84 -15.52 -9.96
C LEU A 436 -10.54 -15.72 -10.76
N GLY A 437 -10.57 -16.56 -11.79
CA GLY A 437 -9.42 -16.83 -12.65
C GLY A 437 -8.89 -15.55 -13.32
N ILE A 438 -9.75 -14.72 -13.87
CA ILE A 438 -9.37 -13.47 -14.53
C ILE A 438 -8.86 -12.44 -13.49
N VAL A 439 -9.49 -12.35 -12.32
CA VAL A 439 -9.00 -11.49 -11.21
C VAL A 439 -7.60 -11.93 -10.79
N CYS A 440 -7.35 -13.23 -10.66
CA CYS A 440 -6.02 -13.76 -10.33
C CYS A 440 -4.99 -13.42 -11.42
N ILE A 441 -5.34 -13.52 -12.70
CA ILE A 441 -4.47 -13.13 -13.82
C ILE A 441 -4.18 -11.63 -13.76
N PHE A 442 -5.20 -10.81 -13.57
CA PHE A 442 -5.06 -9.37 -13.41
C PHE A 442 -4.11 -9.00 -12.27
N VAL A 443 -4.33 -9.58 -11.08
CA VAL A 443 -3.50 -9.36 -9.89
C VAL A 443 -2.07 -9.81 -10.14
N PHE A 444 -1.86 -10.98 -10.76
CA PHE A 444 -0.53 -11.48 -11.11
C PHE A 444 0.21 -10.51 -12.04
N ILE A 445 -0.42 -10.08 -13.14
CA ILE A 445 0.18 -9.15 -14.11
C ILE A 445 0.53 -7.83 -13.42
N LYS A 446 -0.38 -7.28 -12.62
CA LYS A 446 -0.12 -6.01 -11.92
C LYS A 446 1.01 -6.12 -10.92
N GLN A 447 1.07 -7.17 -10.13
CA GLN A 447 2.13 -7.37 -9.16
C GLN A 447 3.48 -7.77 -9.79
N SER A 448 3.45 -8.33 -11.00
CA SER A 448 4.67 -8.64 -11.76
C SER A 448 5.38 -7.41 -12.35
N GLY A 449 4.80 -6.24 -12.29
CA GLY A 449 5.34 -5.03 -12.88
C GLY A 449 5.35 -3.85 -11.91
N THR A 450 6.04 -3.92 -10.79
CA THR A 450 6.24 -2.78 -9.86
C THR A 450 7.12 -1.66 -10.44
N VAL A 451 7.04 -1.48 -11.77
CA VAL A 451 7.91 -0.60 -12.57
C VAL A 451 7.62 0.87 -12.33
N SER A 452 6.36 1.23 -12.09
CA SER A 452 5.96 2.63 -11.89
C SER A 452 6.73 3.29 -10.75
N TRP A 453 6.86 2.60 -9.62
CA TRP A 453 7.61 3.09 -8.46
C TRP A 453 9.10 3.27 -8.75
N VAL A 454 9.69 2.33 -9.49
CA VAL A 454 11.09 2.39 -9.91
C VAL A 454 11.31 3.56 -10.87
N LEU A 455 10.46 3.69 -11.89
CA LEU A 455 10.53 4.78 -12.86
C LEU A 455 10.40 6.15 -12.18
N VAL A 456 9.40 6.35 -11.32
CA VAL A 456 9.19 7.62 -10.62
C VAL A 456 10.41 7.99 -9.76
N SER A 457 11.13 7.03 -9.20
CA SER A 457 12.35 7.30 -8.43
C SER A 457 13.57 7.58 -9.31
N GLU A 458 13.64 7.05 -10.53
CA GLU A 458 14.79 7.15 -11.44
C GLU A 458 14.73 8.33 -12.43
N ILE A 459 13.53 8.83 -12.77
CA ILE A 459 13.40 9.91 -13.76
C ILE A 459 13.83 11.28 -13.25
N TYR A 460 13.93 11.48 -11.93
CA TYR A 460 14.22 12.79 -11.36
C TYR A 460 15.71 12.99 -11.08
N PRO A 461 16.35 14.01 -11.69
CA PRO A 461 17.68 14.47 -11.33
C PRO A 461 17.79 14.87 -9.85
N ALA A 462 19.01 14.80 -9.31
CA ALA A 462 19.25 15.03 -7.88
C ALA A 462 18.70 16.37 -7.35
N ALA A 463 18.86 17.46 -8.12
CA ALA A 463 18.42 18.80 -7.74
C ALA A 463 16.90 18.92 -7.55
N VAL A 464 16.10 18.21 -8.33
CA VAL A 464 14.63 18.30 -8.34
C VAL A 464 13.94 17.12 -7.65
N ARG A 465 14.70 16.03 -7.37
CA ARG A 465 14.14 14.74 -6.90
C ARG A 465 13.29 14.87 -5.66
N GLY A 466 13.75 15.52 -4.64
CA GLY A 466 13.03 15.62 -3.36
C GLY A 466 11.63 16.22 -3.52
N THR A 467 11.54 17.36 -4.19
CA THR A 467 10.28 18.07 -4.42
C THR A 467 9.38 17.32 -5.41
N ALA A 468 9.94 16.87 -6.53
CA ALA A 468 9.15 16.23 -7.59
C ALA A 468 8.63 14.84 -7.18
N LEU A 469 9.46 14.04 -6.50
CA LEU A 469 9.06 12.72 -5.98
C LEU A 469 7.98 12.87 -4.90
N GLY A 470 8.11 13.83 -3.99
CA GLY A 470 7.10 14.10 -2.97
C GLY A 470 5.73 14.43 -3.57
N ILE A 471 5.69 15.25 -4.63
CA ILE A 471 4.46 15.59 -5.34
C ILE A 471 3.89 14.37 -6.08
N ALA A 472 4.73 13.61 -6.77
CA ALA A 472 4.29 12.42 -7.51
C ALA A 472 3.69 11.36 -6.56
N VAL A 473 4.33 11.09 -5.43
CA VAL A 473 3.82 10.16 -4.41
C VAL A 473 2.55 10.70 -3.74
N GLY A 474 2.49 11.99 -3.44
CA GLY A 474 1.27 12.62 -2.91
C GLY A 474 0.07 12.48 -3.86
N THR A 475 0.26 12.75 -5.15
CA THR A 475 -0.77 12.55 -6.19
C THR A 475 -1.16 11.09 -6.36
N LEU A 476 -0.23 10.16 -6.24
CA LEU A 476 -0.50 8.72 -6.25
C LEU A 476 -1.48 8.32 -5.14
N TRP A 477 -1.24 8.75 -3.90
CA TRP A 477 -2.14 8.46 -2.78
C TRP A 477 -3.52 9.10 -2.93
N LEU A 478 -3.60 10.33 -3.48
CA LEU A 478 -4.87 10.99 -3.78
C LEU A 478 -5.64 10.26 -4.90
N ALA A 479 -4.95 9.78 -5.93
CA ALA A 479 -5.56 8.95 -6.98
C ALA A 479 -6.08 7.63 -6.40
N ASN A 480 -5.34 6.99 -5.48
CA ASN A 480 -5.80 5.81 -4.76
C ASN A 480 -7.08 6.09 -3.95
N ALA A 481 -7.11 7.22 -3.22
CA ALA A 481 -8.31 7.65 -2.50
C ALA A 481 -9.52 7.82 -3.44
N LEU A 482 -9.32 8.47 -4.59
CA LEU A 482 -10.36 8.66 -5.60
C LEU A 482 -10.91 7.31 -6.09
N VAL A 483 -10.03 6.37 -6.45
CA VAL A 483 -10.43 5.03 -6.91
C VAL A 483 -11.22 4.30 -5.82
N ALA A 484 -10.75 4.34 -4.57
CA ALA A 484 -11.43 3.67 -3.45
C ALA A 484 -12.84 4.23 -3.22
N VAL A 485 -13.01 5.56 -3.28
CA VAL A 485 -14.32 6.23 -3.06
C VAL A 485 -15.26 6.02 -4.24
N VAL A 486 -14.75 6.06 -5.47
CA VAL A 486 -15.59 6.01 -6.69
C VAL A 486 -16.00 4.57 -7.05
N PHE A 487 -15.18 3.57 -6.75
CA PHE A 487 -15.42 2.20 -7.21
C PHE A 487 -16.74 1.60 -6.71
N PRO A 488 -17.10 1.63 -5.39
CA PRO A 488 -18.34 1.01 -4.93
C PRO A 488 -19.60 1.63 -5.55
N PRO A 489 -19.80 2.96 -5.58
CA PRO A 489 -20.96 3.56 -6.24
C PRO A 489 -20.93 3.37 -7.76
N LEU A 490 -19.77 3.30 -8.40
CA LEU A 490 -19.66 3.00 -9.83
C LEU A 490 -20.12 1.57 -10.12
N MET A 491 -19.66 0.60 -9.32
CA MET A 491 -20.07 -0.80 -9.43
C MET A 491 -21.58 -0.97 -9.22
N ALA A 492 -22.17 -0.22 -8.30
CA ALA A 492 -23.60 -0.23 -8.04
C ALA A 492 -24.43 0.42 -9.17
N SER A 493 -23.91 1.47 -9.83
CA SER A 493 -24.66 2.25 -10.83
C SER A 493 -24.58 1.68 -12.23
N VAL A 494 -23.41 1.24 -12.69
CA VAL A 494 -23.17 0.74 -14.06
C VAL A 494 -22.89 -0.76 -14.11
N GLY A 495 -22.91 -1.43 -12.96
CA GLY A 495 -22.64 -2.87 -12.84
C GLY A 495 -21.18 -3.23 -13.12
N GLY A 496 -20.87 -4.53 -12.97
CA GLY A 496 -19.53 -5.03 -13.19
C GLY A 496 -19.03 -4.85 -14.63
N ALA A 497 -19.88 -5.12 -15.61
CA ALA A 497 -19.54 -4.97 -17.02
C ALA A 497 -19.08 -3.54 -17.35
N GLY A 498 -19.87 -2.53 -16.99
CA GLY A 498 -19.56 -1.12 -17.24
C GLY A 498 -18.33 -0.65 -16.47
N THR A 499 -18.22 -1.01 -15.20
CA THR A 499 -17.09 -0.63 -14.34
C THR A 499 -15.77 -1.11 -14.91
N TYR A 500 -15.66 -2.40 -15.25
CA TYR A 500 -14.42 -2.96 -15.79
C TYR A 500 -14.11 -2.50 -17.21
N ALA A 501 -15.14 -2.16 -18.03
CA ALA A 501 -14.92 -1.52 -19.32
C ALA A 501 -14.27 -0.14 -19.18
N ILE A 502 -14.70 0.66 -18.20
CA ILE A 502 -14.11 1.98 -17.90
C ILE A 502 -12.65 1.81 -17.47
N PHE A 503 -12.36 0.90 -16.53
CA PHE A 503 -10.99 0.64 -16.10
C PHE A 503 -10.11 0.10 -17.24
N ALA A 504 -10.63 -0.77 -18.11
CA ALA A 504 -9.91 -1.24 -19.29
C ALA A 504 -9.56 -0.10 -20.24
N ALA A 505 -10.49 0.83 -20.50
CA ALA A 505 -10.23 2.00 -21.34
C ALA A 505 -9.16 2.92 -20.74
N ILE A 506 -9.20 3.17 -19.42
CA ILE A 506 -8.19 3.98 -18.71
C ILE A 506 -6.82 3.31 -18.82
N ASN A 507 -6.72 2.00 -18.60
CA ASN A 507 -5.45 1.28 -18.69
C ASN A 507 -4.91 1.22 -20.14
N PHE A 508 -5.78 1.19 -21.13
CA PHE A 508 -5.35 1.34 -22.52
C PHE A 508 -4.72 2.72 -22.78
N LEU A 509 -5.27 3.79 -22.20
CA LEU A 509 -4.64 5.12 -22.27
C LEU A 509 -3.29 5.13 -21.53
N SER A 510 -3.18 4.45 -20.40
CA SER A 510 -1.92 4.27 -19.67
C SER A 510 -0.89 3.50 -20.52
N PHE A 511 -1.30 2.44 -21.22
CA PHE A 511 -0.44 1.73 -22.18
C PHE A 511 0.10 2.68 -23.27
N LEU A 512 -0.76 3.52 -23.87
CA LEU A 512 -0.34 4.50 -24.88
C LEU A 512 0.63 5.53 -24.31
N PHE A 513 0.44 5.94 -23.05
CA PHE A 513 1.34 6.84 -22.33
C PHE A 513 2.71 6.20 -22.13
N TYR A 514 2.79 4.95 -21.66
CA TYR A 514 4.05 4.20 -21.57
C TYR A 514 4.73 4.06 -22.92
N TRP A 515 3.97 3.75 -23.97
CA TRP A 515 4.49 3.58 -25.32
C TRP A 515 5.07 4.86 -25.91
N LYS A 516 4.44 6.01 -25.73
CA LYS A 516 4.79 7.25 -26.42
C LYS A 516 5.61 8.24 -25.58
N VAL A 517 5.44 8.25 -24.26
CA VAL A 517 5.91 9.36 -23.42
C VAL A 517 6.94 8.94 -22.39
N VAL A 518 6.80 7.76 -21.78
CA VAL A 518 7.68 7.33 -20.68
C VAL A 518 9.10 7.05 -21.21
N PRO A 519 10.15 7.67 -20.62
CA PRO A 519 11.52 7.40 -21.00
C PRO A 519 12.02 6.06 -20.45
N GLU A 520 13.00 5.44 -21.12
CA GLU A 520 13.72 4.29 -20.60
C GLU A 520 14.85 4.77 -19.67
N THR A 521 14.93 4.18 -18.46
CA THR A 521 15.90 4.60 -17.44
C THR A 521 17.00 3.58 -17.18
N LYS A 522 16.81 2.30 -17.53
CA LYS A 522 17.67 1.19 -17.09
C LYS A 522 19.14 1.29 -17.53
N PHE A 523 19.38 1.78 -18.73
CA PHE A 523 20.68 1.68 -19.38
C PHE A 523 21.52 2.95 -19.28
N HIS A 524 21.09 3.92 -18.46
CA HIS A 524 21.75 5.22 -18.30
C HIS A 524 22.03 5.50 -16.82
N SER A 525 23.14 6.20 -16.56
CA SER A 525 23.35 6.80 -15.24
C SER A 525 22.37 7.97 -15.02
N LEU A 526 22.20 8.39 -13.77
CA LEU A 526 21.28 9.52 -13.47
C LEU A 526 21.76 10.82 -14.13
N GLU A 527 23.07 11.01 -14.23
CA GLU A 527 23.70 12.17 -14.86
C GLU A 527 23.53 12.15 -16.39
N GLU A 528 23.67 10.98 -17.01
CA GLU A 528 23.39 10.80 -18.44
C GLU A 528 21.92 11.05 -18.77
N LEU A 529 21.01 10.58 -17.91
CA LEU A 529 19.57 10.83 -18.06
C LEU A 529 19.27 12.32 -17.96
N GLU A 530 19.90 13.03 -17.01
CA GLU A 530 19.70 14.47 -16.86
C GLU A 530 20.11 15.24 -18.13
N LEU A 531 21.30 14.97 -18.66
CA LEU A 531 21.78 15.59 -19.89
C LEU A 531 20.87 15.26 -21.10
N LYS A 532 20.41 14.02 -21.19
CA LYS A 532 19.48 13.59 -22.23
C LYS A 532 18.15 14.35 -22.12
N PHE A 533 17.58 14.44 -20.91
CA PHE A 533 16.31 15.14 -20.69
C PHE A 533 16.43 16.65 -20.93
N GLN A 534 17.55 17.26 -20.57
CA GLN A 534 17.85 18.65 -20.90
C GLN A 534 17.87 18.86 -22.43
N LYS A 535 18.46 17.93 -23.18
CA LYS A 535 18.52 17.99 -24.64
C LYS A 535 17.17 17.71 -25.31
N ASP A 536 16.46 16.68 -24.84
CA ASP A 536 15.22 16.21 -25.48
C ASP A 536 14.00 17.09 -25.14
N TYR A 537 14.06 17.83 -24.00
CA TYR A 537 12.91 18.55 -23.44
C TYR A 537 13.16 20.06 -23.23
N SER A 538 14.28 20.61 -23.70
CA SER A 538 14.58 22.06 -23.63
C SER A 538 13.69 22.93 -24.57
#